data_529b9cf6b03d0524d99821bdfd23976c
#
_entry.id   529b9cf6b03d0524d99821bdfd23976c
#
_cell.length_a   1.000
_cell.length_b   1.000
_cell.length_c   1.000
_cell.angle_alpha   90.00
_cell.angle_beta   90.00
_cell.angle_gamma   90.00
#
_symmetry.space_group_name_H-M   'P 1'
#
loop_
_entity.id
_entity.type
_entity.pdbx_description
1 polymer ?
#
loop_
_entity_poly.entity_id
_entity_poly.type
_entity_poly.pdbx_seq_one_letter_code
_entity_poly.pdbx_strand_id
1 'polypeptide(L)'
;MKPNKPKIYPVIFKPASMPTSKPALKRAGVATAMAAYGFFASGVLASSAVVASAVAANAVVASAVVLSQLATSPVAVAQAQDFAEFKKRNQQQFSQFKQDQEKAFAEFVARWQQAEADYIQQLREHWSDAKVSNKTQWVKYSDDQRQRTTVDYETDTVTVEILDAGAGSGAKGTADTESAVNEALRQVRELGSTKLSTAVSQDPIHISAGMNFSNVRSSARMQGQSVLPAQFTQVSKQQAQVERRADRTVVKVKLPPAAGNDRASRMLPLAKAYAAQAGLSPALVMAIIHTESSFNPLARSPIPAFGLMQIVPTSAGRDITEYMHGEQQLLSADYLYDPDQNVQAGTIYLHLLNNRYFKDVRDTESRLYLAIAAYNTGPGNVSKAIANSNKLADATRVANRMTARQIYDRLMANLPATETKNYLRKVTSRQKYYQEEFNL
;
A
#
# COMPACT_ATOMS: atom_id res chain seq x y z
N MET A 1 -36.64 -11.33 17.84
CA MET A 1 -35.81 -10.13 17.51
C MET A 1 -34.95 -10.47 16.31
N LYS A 2 -35.18 -9.81 15.17
CA LYS A 2 -34.35 -10.00 13.96
C LYS A 2 -33.05 -9.23 14.13
N PRO A 3 -31.87 -9.79 13.76
CA PRO A 3 -30.63 -9.08 13.86
C PRO A 3 -30.60 -7.91 12.86
N ASN A 4 -30.23 -6.75 13.37
CA ASN A 4 -30.09 -5.50 12.61
C ASN A 4 -28.89 -5.63 11.67
N LYS A 5 -29.12 -5.70 10.35
CA LYS A 5 -28.06 -5.70 9.34
C LYS A 5 -27.40 -4.32 9.33
N PRO A 6 -26.05 -4.22 9.34
CA PRO A 6 -25.40 -2.95 9.19
C PRO A 6 -25.74 -2.36 7.80
N LYS A 7 -26.22 -1.14 7.77
CA LYS A 7 -26.46 -0.38 6.53
C LYS A 7 -25.09 -0.03 5.94
N ILE A 8 -24.72 -0.74 4.90
CA ILE A 8 -23.59 -0.37 4.05
C ILE A 8 -24.08 0.79 3.18
N TYR A 9 -23.67 2.01 3.49
CA TYR A 9 -23.86 3.13 2.61
C TYR A 9 -22.83 3.03 1.47
N PRO A 10 -23.26 3.04 0.19
CA PRO A 10 -22.31 3.22 -0.90
C PRO A 10 -21.73 4.62 -0.74
N VAL A 11 -20.42 4.70 -0.45
CA VAL A 11 -19.70 5.98 -0.52
C VAL A 11 -19.61 6.34 -2.00
N ILE A 12 -20.62 7.05 -2.50
CA ILE A 12 -20.54 7.77 -3.75
C ILE A 12 -19.64 8.96 -3.47
N PHE A 13 -18.36 8.87 -3.86
CA PHE A 13 -17.45 9.98 -3.82
C PHE A 13 -17.98 11.08 -4.76
N LYS A 14 -18.65 12.09 -4.18
CA LYS A 14 -18.76 13.39 -4.85
C LYS A 14 -17.36 13.99 -4.79
N PRO A 15 -16.75 14.34 -5.93
CA PRO A 15 -15.51 15.09 -5.92
C PRO A 15 -15.76 16.42 -5.19
N ALA A 16 -14.90 16.74 -4.22
CA ALA A 16 -14.91 18.04 -3.56
C ALA A 16 -14.86 19.11 -4.65
N SER A 17 -15.81 20.04 -4.61
CA SER A 17 -15.88 21.17 -5.52
C SER A 17 -14.61 22.01 -5.36
N MET A 18 -13.69 21.89 -6.30
CA MET A 18 -12.61 22.88 -6.44
C MET A 18 -13.21 24.25 -6.76
N PRO A 19 -12.63 25.34 -6.24
CA PRO A 19 -13.01 26.67 -6.66
C PRO A 19 -12.69 26.82 -8.15
N THR A 20 -13.74 26.94 -8.96
CA THR A 20 -13.65 27.16 -10.39
C THR A 20 -13.29 28.61 -10.65
N SER A 21 -12.00 28.94 -10.68
CA SER A 21 -11.53 30.08 -11.44
C SER A 21 -11.19 29.61 -12.87
N LYS A 22 -12.20 29.39 -13.68
CA LYS A 22 -12.01 29.29 -15.13
C LYS A 22 -11.82 30.67 -15.69
N PRO A 23 -10.72 30.98 -16.39
CA PRO A 23 -10.74 32.16 -17.27
C PRO A 23 -11.75 31.87 -18.35
N ALA A 24 -12.69 32.82 -18.52
CA ALA A 24 -13.71 32.82 -19.57
C ALA A 24 -13.04 32.87 -20.95
N LEU A 25 -12.76 31.70 -21.53
CA LEU A 25 -12.45 31.61 -22.97
C LEU A 25 -13.76 31.93 -23.71
N LYS A 26 -13.82 33.12 -24.37
CA LYS A 26 -14.85 33.50 -25.29
C LYS A 26 -15.02 32.42 -26.37
N ARG A 27 -16.05 31.60 -26.25
CA ARG A 27 -16.52 30.65 -27.26
C ARG A 27 -17.27 31.40 -28.37
N ALA A 28 -16.62 32.28 -29.08
CA ALA A 28 -17.26 33.04 -30.15
C ALA A 28 -16.69 32.82 -31.55
N GLY A 29 -15.79 31.83 -31.74
CA GLY A 29 -15.13 31.66 -33.04
C GLY A 29 -15.31 30.32 -33.76
N VAL A 30 -15.83 29.28 -33.10
CA VAL A 30 -15.83 27.93 -33.70
C VAL A 30 -17.23 27.51 -34.16
N ALA A 31 -18.30 28.10 -33.63
CA ALA A 31 -19.67 27.73 -34.03
C ALA A 31 -20.11 28.28 -35.40
N THR A 32 -19.47 29.32 -35.90
CA THR A 32 -19.84 29.95 -37.18
C THR A 32 -19.19 29.25 -38.42
N ALA A 33 -18.14 28.49 -38.23
CA ALA A 33 -17.46 27.78 -39.33
C ALA A 33 -18.09 26.42 -39.68
N MET A 34 -18.87 25.80 -38.77
CA MET A 34 -19.55 24.52 -39.06
C MET A 34 -20.95 24.66 -39.67
N ALA A 35 -21.57 25.83 -39.58
CA ALA A 35 -22.90 26.09 -40.19
C ALA A 35 -22.84 26.40 -41.69
N ALA A 36 -21.68 26.72 -42.28
CA ALA A 36 -21.52 27.01 -43.71
C ALA A 36 -21.31 25.78 -44.61
N TYR A 37 -21.14 24.59 -44.05
CA TYR A 37 -20.87 23.35 -44.83
C TYR A 37 -22.07 22.40 -44.95
N GLY A 38 -23.24 22.77 -44.43
CA GLY A 38 -24.44 21.91 -44.42
C GLY A 38 -25.42 22.09 -45.55
N PHE A 39 -25.20 22.99 -46.52
CA PHE A 39 -26.27 23.40 -47.48
C PHE A 39 -25.93 23.22 -48.95
N PHE A 40 -24.93 22.43 -49.34
CA PHE A 40 -24.63 22.15 -50.78
C PHE A 40 -24.52 20.67 -51.12
N ALA A 41 -25.46 19.87 -50.69
CA ALA A 41 -25.55 18.49 -51.15
C ALA A 41 -26.99 18.04 -51.36
N SER A 42 -27.78 18.80 -52.12
CA SER A 42 -29.04 18.26 -52.66
C SER A 42 -29.38 19.00 -53.96
N GLY A 43 -29.14 18.33 -55.07
CA GLY A 43 -29.67 18.71 -56.37
C GLY A 43 -28.61 18.81 -57.47
N VAL A 44 -28.39 17.80 -58.18
CA VAL A 44 -28.48 17.58 -59.60
C VAL A 44 -27.85 16.20 -59.95
N LEU A 45 -28.68 15.23 -60.17
CA LEU A 45 -28.39 14.03 -60.96
C LEU A 45 -28.59 14.39 -62.42
N ALA A 46 -27.56 14.41 -63.23
CA ALA A 46 -27.52 13.87 -64.57
C ALA A 46 -26.25 14.26 -65.32
N SER A 47 -25.69 13.25 -65.97
CA SER A 47 -24.84 13.21 -67.18
C SER A 47 -23.35 13.61 -67.06
N SER A 48 -22.60 12.59 -67.43
CA SER A 48 -21.25 12.45 -68.02
C SER A 48 -20.08 12.29 -66.96
N ALA A 49 -19.56 11.07 -67.08
CA ALA A 49 -18.45 10.56 -66.20
C ALA A 49 -17.09 11.26 -66.46
N VAL A 50 -16.98 12.20 -67.36
CA VAL A 50 -15.71 12.93 -67.61
C VAL A 50 -15.64 14.24 -66.87
N VAL A 51 -16.77 14.84 -66.43
CA VAL A 51 -16.78 16.08 -65.65
C VAL A 51 -16.63 15.77 -64.14
N ALA A 52 -17.04 14.58 -63.69
CA ALA A 52 -16.97 14.21 -62.30
C ALA A 52 -15.52 14.03 -61.78
N SER A 53 -14.60 13.57 -62.64
CA SER A 53 -13.19 13.39 -62.24
C SER A 53 -12.43 14.72 -62.13
N ALA A 54 -12.75 15.73 -62.93
CA ALA A 54 -12.12 17.05 -62.84
C ALA A 54 -12.63 17.85 -61.64
N VAL A 55 -13.91 17.73 -61.27
CA VAL A 55 -14.51 18.40 -60.10
C VAL A 55 -14.04 17.76 -58.78
N ALA A 56 -13.90 16.42 -58.75
CA ALA A 56 -13.39 15.70 -57.60
C ALA A 56 -11.88 16.02 -57.34
N ALA A 57 -11.08 16.11 -58.39
CA ALA A 57 -9.68 16.49 -58.29
C ALA A 57 -9.48 17.93 -57.78
N ASN A 58 -10.29 18.86 -58.28
CA ASN A 58 -10.26 20.27 -57.81
C ASN A 58 -10.80 20.42 -56.39
N ALA A 59 -11.78 19.64 -55.98
CA ALA A 59 -12.28 19.67 -54.59
C ALA A 59 -11.25 19.11 -53.58
N VAL A 60 -10.51 18.07 -53.96
CA VAL A 60 -9.42 17.50 -53.09
C VAL A 60 -8.25 18.46 -53.03
N VAL A 61 -7.87 19.10 -54.14
CA VAL A 61 -6.79 20.11 -54.13
C VAL A 61 -7.22 21.37 -53.37
N ALA A 62 -8.46 21.84 -53.51
CA ALA A 62 -8.98 22.98 -52.75
C ALA A 62 -9.08 22.66 -51.26
N SER A 63 -9.50 21.45 -50.90
CA SER A 63 -9.51 21.02 -49.48
C SER A 63 -8.11 20.88 -48.88
N ALA A 64 -7.14 20.39 -49.66
CA ALA A 64 -5.74 20.31 -49.22
C ALA A 64 -5.11 21.70 -49.07
N VAL A 65 -5.40 22.62 -49.97
CA VAL A 65 -4.90 24.02 -49.86
C VAL A 65 -5.55 24.77 -48.71
N VAL A 66 -6.85 24.61 -48.45
CA VAL A 66 -7.54 25.22 -47.32
C VAL A 66 -7.02 24.62 -45.99
N LEU A 67 -6.79 23.31 -45.92
CA LEU A 67 -6.19 22.67 -44.74
C LEU A 67 -4.74 23.11 -44.53
N SER A 68 -3.96 23.29 -45.61
CA SER A 68 -2.60 23.80 -45.49
C SER A 68 -2.55 25.27 -45.08
N GLN A 69 -3.48 26.10 -45.55
CA GLN A 69 -3.59 27.52 -45.15
C GLN A 69 -4.12 27.69 -43.72
N LEU A 70 -5.03 26.82 -43.25
CA LEU A 70 -5.47 26.79 -41.87
C LEU A 70 -4.32 26.38 -40.92
N ALA A 71 -3.48 25.44 -41.32
CA ALA A 71 -2.30 25.02 -40.58
C ALA A 71 -1.19 26.07 -40.51
N THR A 72 -1.15 27.00 -41.47
CA THR A 72 -0.16 28.10 -41.55
C THR A 72 -0.72 29.46 -41.18
N SER A 73 -1.99 29.56 -40.77
CA SER A 73 -2.57 30.83 -40.32
C SER A 73 -1.83 31.31 -39.05
N PRO A 74 -1.50 32.62 -38.96
CA PRO A 74 -0.81 33.14 -37.76
C PRO A 74 -1.53 32.84 -36.47
N VAL A 75 -2.86 32.73 -36.50
CA VAL A 75 -3.71 32.38 -35.34
C VAL A 75 -3.55 30.91 -34.96
N ALA A 76 -3.51 29.98 -35.91
CA ALA A 76 -3.33 28.56 -35.64
C ALA A 76 -1.90 28.26 -35.14
N VAL A 77 -0.91 28.96 -35.68
CA VAL A 77 0.50 28.87 -35.21
C VAL A 77 0.63 29.45 -33.81
N ALA A 78 0.01 30.59 -33.51
CA ALA A 78 0.01 31.19 -32.17
C ALA A 78 -0.67 30.27 -31.16
N GLN A 79 -1.84 29.70 -31.48
CA GLN A 79 -2.54 28.74 -30.61
C GLN A 79 -1.75 27.45 -30.37
N ALA A 80 -1.05 26.95 -31.41
CA ALA A 80 -0.17 25.78 -31.27
C ALA A 80 1.06 26.08 -30.39
N GLN A 81 1.63 27.28 -30.50
CA GLN A 81 2.72 27.75 -29.65
C GLN A 81 2.26 27.91 -28.19
N ASP A 82 1.12 28.58 -27.97
CA ASP A 82 0.53 28.71 -26.62
C ASP A 82 0.25 27.34 -25.97
N PHE A 83 -0.24 26.38 -26.77
CA PHE A 83 -0.50 25.02 -26.29
C PHE A 83 0.81 24.28 -25.99
N ALA A 84 1.84 24.44 -26.83
CA ALA A 84 3.15 23.84 -26.58
C ALA A 84 3.82 24.42 -25.33
N GLU A 85 3.74 25.73 -25.12
CA GLU A 85 4.23 26.40 -23.92
C GLU A 85 3.44 26.00 -22.68
N PHE A 86 2.12 25.90 -22.78
CA PHE A 86 1.27 25.37 -21.70
C PHE A 86 1.66 23.96 -21.32
N LYS A 87 1.84 23.07 -22.31
CA LYS A 87 2.29 21.71 -22.09
C LYS A 87 3.68 21.65 -21.45
N LYS A 88 4.61 22.48 -21.90
CA LYS A 88 5.95 22.58 -21.32
C LYS A 88 5.92 23.05 -19.87
N ARG A 89 5.14 24.10 -19.58
CA ARG A 89 4.95 24.60 -18.19
C ARG A 89 4.35 23.55 -17.29
N ASN A 90 3.30 22.85 -17.75
CA ASN A 90 2.68 21.78 -16.98
C ASN A 90 3.66 20.61 -16.73
N GLN A 91 4.45 20.22 -17.73
CA GLN A 91 5.49 19.20 -17.55
C GLN A 91 6.56 19.63 -16.56
N GLN A 92 6.98 20.90 -16.60
CA GLN A 92 7.96 21.44 -15.65
C GLN A 92 7.36 21.49 -14.23
N GLN A 93 6.16 21.97 -14.06
CA GLN A 93 5.47 22.02 -12.76
C GLN A 93 5.26 20.60 -12.20
N PHE A 94 4.85 19.65 -13.04
CA PHE A 94 4.70 18.26 -12.64
C PHE A 94 6.05 17.62 -12.25
N SER A 95 7.12 17.90 -13.02
CA SER A 95 8.46 17.42 -12.69
C SER A 95 8.97 17.99 -11.38
N GLN A 96 8.75 19.30 -11.16
CA GLN A 96 9.11 19.97 -9.90
C GLN A 96 8.34 19.39 -8.74
N PHE A 97 7.01 19.29 -8.85
CA PHE A 97 6.15 18.67 -7.84
C PHE A 97 6.63 17.25 -7.47
N LYS A 98 6.97 16.43 -8.48
CA LYS A 98 7.51 15.08 -8.24
C LYS A 98 8.84 15.12 -7.48
N GLN A 99 9.76 16.01 -7.85
CA GLN A 99 11.04 16.17 -7.16
C GLN A 99 10.84 16.63 -5.70
N ASP A 100 9.94 17.59 -5.47
CA ASP A 100 9.63 18.07 -4.12
C ASP A 100 9.02 16.97 -3.25
N GLN A 101 8.15 16.13 -3.81
CA GLN A 101 7.60 14.96 -3.12
C GLN A 101 8.69 13.91 -2.81
N GLU A 102 9.61 13.64 -3.75
CA GLU A 102 10.72 12.73 -3.53
C GLU A 102 11.67 13.24 -2.44
N LYS A 103 11.97 14.53 -2.46
CA LYS A 103 12.79 15.18 -1.45
C LYS A 103 12.11 15.12 -0.07
N ALA A 104 10.84 15.50 0.03
CA ALA A 104 10.09 15.46 1.28
C ALA A 104 10.04 14.03 1.88
N PHE A 105 9.88 13.02 1.04
CA PHE A 105 9.92 11.63 1.50
C PHE A 105 11.32 11.19 1.91
N ALA A 106 12.37 11.55 1.16
CA ALA A 106 13.75 11.24 1.54
C ALA A 106 14.10 11.88 2.89
N GLU A 107 13.68 13.12 3.13
CA GLU A 107 13.82 13.80 4.41
C GLU A 107 13.02 13.09 5.52
N PHE A 108 11.81 12.62 5.23
CA PHE A 108 11.02 11.83 6.18
C PHE A 108 11.73 10.51 6.50
N VAL A 109 12.23 9.78 5.50
CA VAL A 109 12.99 8.54 5.71
C VAL A 109 14.24 8.78 6.56
N ALA A 110 14.97 9.85 6.29
CA ALA A 110 16.16 10.21 7.06
C ALA A 110 15.80 10.51 8.54
N ARG A 111 14.74 11.31 8.78
CA ARG A 111 14.24 11.56 10.15
C ARG A 111 13.77 10.28 10.83
N TRP A 112 13.09 9.40 10.10
CA TRP A 112 12.64 8.11 10.62
C TRP A 112 13.81 7.22 11.04
N GLN A 113 14.80 7.06 10.18
CA GLN A 113 15.99 6.26 10.47
C GLN A 113 16.81 6.84 11.62
N GLN A 114 16.93 8.17 11.68
CA GLN A 114 17.60 8.84 12.77
C GLN A 114 16.84 8.62 14.10
N ALA A 115 15.52 8.81 14.11
CA ALA A 115 14.69 8.59 15.31
C ALA A 115 14.78 7.13 15.81
N GLU A 116 14.80 6.16 14.88
CA GLU A 116 14.98 4.75 15.23
C GLU A 116 16.39 4.48 15.81
N ALA A 117 17.43 5.03 15.20
CA ALA A 117 18.81 4.87 15.65
C ALA A 117 19.02 5.50 17.03
N ASP A 118 18.51 6.72 17.24
CA ASP A 118 18.61 7.43 18.52
C ASP A 118 17.87 6.68 19.63
N TYR A 119 16.66 6.18 19.34
CA TYR A 119 15.89 5.41 20.30
C TYR A 119 16.57 4.07 20.65
N ILE A 120 17.12 3.36 19.65
CA ILE A 120 17.91 2.13 19.89
C ILE A 120 19.15 2.45 20.73
N GLN A 121 19.84 3.57 20.47
CA GLN A 121 21.00 3.98 21.25
C GLN A 121 20.61 4.25 22.72
N GLN A 122 19.52 4.96 22.96
CA GLN A 122 18.98 5.20 24.30
C GLN A 122 18.64 3.87 25.01
N LEU A 123 17.97 2.95 24.32
CA LEU A 123 17.64 1.65 24.89
C LEU A 123 18.88 0.82 25.25
N ARG A 124 19.99 0.97 24.52
CA ARG A 124 21.24 0.25 24.77
C ARG A 124 21.92 0.61 26.10
N GLU A 125 21.51 1.68 26.76
CA GLU A 125 21.94 1.99 28.13
C GLU A 125 21.51 0.90 29.12
N HIS A 126 20.39 0.20 28.80
CA HIS A 126 19.83 -0.86 29.66
C HIS A 126 19.79 -2.22 28.95
N TRP A 127 19.71 -2.27 27.61
CA TRP A 127 19.46 -3.48 26.83
C TRP A 127 20.55 -3.74 25.81
N SER A 128 21.43 -4.73 26.04
CA SER A 128 22.44 -5.12 25.06
C SER A 128 21.82 -5.59 23.72
N ASP A 129 20.58 -6.10 23.75
CA ASP A 129 19.78 -6.58 22.63
C ASP A 129 18.53 -5.72 22.41
N ALA A 130 18.70 -4.38 22.41
CA ALA A 130 17.61 -3.45 22.14
C ALA A 130 16.79 -3.85 20.91
N LYS A 131 15.46 -3.82 21.02
CA LYS A 131 14.52 -4.18 19.97
C LYS A 131 13.52 -3.07 19.73
N VAL A 132 13.06 -2.94 18.51
CA VAL A 132 11.95 -2.06 18.12
C VAL A 132 10.90 -2.85 17.35
N SER A 133 9.71 -2.32 17.22
CA SER A 133 8.64 -2.93 16.45
C SER A 133 9.06 -3.18 14.99
N ASN A 134 8.54 -4.23 14.40
CA ASN A 134 8.79 -4.62 13.01
C ASN A 134 7.50 -5.10 12.33
N LYS A 135 7.59 -5.79 11.21
CA LYS A 135 6.43 -6.29 10.46
C LYS A 135 5.49 -7.18 11.29
N THR A 136 6.05 -8.11 12.08
CA THR A 136 5.27 -9.12 12.81
C THR A 136 5.27 -8.92 14.32
N GLN A 137 6.10 -8.01 14.84
CA GLN A 137 6.25 -7.78 16.26
C GLN A 137 5.96 -6.33 16.62
N TRP A 138 5.15 -6.11 17.65
CA TRP A 138 5.01 -4.84 18.31
C TRP A 138 5.77 -4.86 19.64
N VAL A 139 6.59 -3.85 19.88
CA VAL A 139 7.47 -3.77 21.06
C VAL A 139 7.17 -2.48 21.82
N LYS A 140 7.00 -2.60 23.13
CA LYS A 140 6.82 -1.48 24.04
C LYS A 140 7.78 -1.64 25.23
N TYR A 141 8.37 -0.54 25.65
CA TYR A 141 9.13 -0.45 26.90
C TYR A 141 8.31 0.29 27.97
N SER A 142 8.59 0.01 29.25
CA SER A 142 8.14 0.83 30.36
C SER A 142 8.83 2.22 30.35
N ASP A 143 8.27 3.18 31.08
CA ASP A 143 8.80 4.55 31.13
C ASP A 143 10.24 4.59 31.68
N ASP A 144 10.59 3.70 32.62
CA ASP A 144 11.94 3.51 33.13
C ASP A 144 12.84 2.63 32.27
N GLN A 145 12.33 2.17 31.12
CA GLN A 145 13.01 1.28 30.17
C GLN A 145 13.54 -0.04 30.75
N ARG A 146 13.08 -0.45 31.92
CA ARG A 146 13.53 -1.69 32.58
C ARG A 146 12.66 -2.91 32.26
N GLN A 147 11.54 -2.70 31.59
CA GLN A 147 10.65 -3.77 31.16
C GLN A 147 10.39 -3.62 29.65
N ARG A 148 10.34 -4.77 28.95
CA ARG A 148 10.03 -4.83 27.52
C ARG A 148 8.92 -5.83 27.29
N THR A 149 7.81 -5.38 26.70
CA THR A 149 6.73 -6.24 26.22
C THR A 149 6.79 -6.35 24.71
N THR A 150 6.83 -7.59 24.22
CA THR A 150 6.82 -7.90 22.79
C THR A 150 5.57 -8.73 22.48
N VAL A 151 4.72 -8.27 21.57
CA VAL A 151 3.62 -9.04 20.98
C VAL A 151 4.10 -9.55 19.63
N ASP A 152 4.25 -10.86 19.51
CA ASP A 152 4.62 -11.53 18.26
C ASP A 152 3.35 -12.11 17.62
N TYR A 153 2.92 -11.47 16.52
CA TYR A 153 1.70 -11.83 15.80
C TYR A 153 1.88 -13.06 14.90
N GLU A 154 3.14 -13.41 14.53
CA GLU A 154 3.40 -14.59 13.71
C GLU A 154 3.37 -15.86 14.56
N THR A 155 3.85 -15.78 15.80
CA THR A 155 3.91 -16.92 16.71
C THR A 155 2.82 -16.94 17.77
N ASP A 156 1.92 -15.95 17.80
CA ASP A 156 0.87 -15.79 18.83
C ASP A 156 1.46 -15.84 20.25
N THR A 157 2.52 -15.05 20.49
CA THR A 157 3.22 -15.06 21.77
C THR A 157 3.39 -13.65 22.29
N VAL A 158 3.11 -13.45 23.58
CA VAL A 158 3.51 -12.24 24.31
C VAL A 158 4.72 -12.59 25.16
N THR A 159 5.79 -11.82 25.00
CA THR A 159 7.00 -11.94 25.82
C THR A 159 7.16 -10.67 26.64
N VAL A 160 7.27 -10.82 27.96
CA VAL A 160 7.62 -9.74 28.87
C VAL A 160 8.99 -10.04 29.46
N GLU A 161 9.91 -9.10 29.26
CA GLU A 161 11.28 -9.17 29.80
C GLU A 161 11.45 -8.09 30.85
N ILE A 162 11.96 -8.46 32.02
CA ILE A 162 12.12 -7.59 33.18
C ILE A 162 13.60 -7.65 33.60
N LEU A 163 14.31 -6.53 33.49
CA LEU A 163 15.70 -6.43 33.95
C LEU A 163 15.80 -6.58 35.46
N ASP A 164 16.75 -7.37 35.92
CA ASP A 164 17.01 -7.54 37.35
C ASP A 164 17.45 -6.22 37.99
N ALA A 165 17.01 -5.96 39.20
CA ALA A 165 17.45 -4.81 39.98
C ALA A 165 18.97 -4.93 40.24
N GLY A 166 19.74 -3.98 39.68
CA GLY A 166 21.21 -4.00 39.79
C GLY A 166 21.94 -4.62 38.59
N ALA A 167 21.27 -4.90 37.47
CA ALA A 167 21.91 -5.21 36.21
C ALA A 167 22.77 -4.03 35.74
N GLY A 168 24.04 -4.00 36.13
CA GLY A 168 25.00 -2.91 35.96
C GLY A 168 25.77 -2.54 37.23
N SER A 169 25.31 -2.92 38.43
CA SER A 169 25.96 -2.59 39.71
C SER A 169 26.52 -3.80 40.49
N GLY A 170 26.53 -4.99 39.91
CA GLY A 170 27.06 -6.21 40.55
C GLY A 170 26.19 -6.78 41.67
N ALA A 171 25.10 -6.12 42.04
CA ALA A 171 24.17 -6.60 43.05
C ALA A 171 23.23 -7.67 42.39
N LYS A 172 23.25 -8.89 42.90
CA LYS A 172 22.28 -9.95 42.56
C LYS A 172 20.91 -9.62 43.18
N GLY A 173 20.18 -8.69 42.57
CA GLY A 173 18.77 -8.48 42.90
C GLY A 173 17.95 -9.55 42.16
N THR A 174 17.63 -10.64 42.82
CA THR A 174 16.68 -11.62 42.30
C THR A 174 15.27 -11.05 42.45
N ALA A 175 14.71 -10.49 41.38
CA ALA A 175 13.24 -10.35 41.33
C ALA A 175 12.66 -11.74 41.58
N ASP A 176 11.76 -11.83 42.56
CA ASP A 176 11.04 -13.08 42.81
C ASP A 176 10.32 -13.51 41.51
N THR A 177 10.56 -14.75 41.10
CA THR A 177 9.98 -15.31 39.90
C THR A 177 8.45 -15.14 39.86
N GLU A 178 7.81 -15.26 41.02
CA GLU A 178 6.36 -15.08 41.13
C GLU A 178 5.95 -13.64 40.88
N SER A 179 6.69 -12.68 41.41
CA SER A 179 6.47 -11.25 41.14
C SER A 179 6.62 -10.91 39.67
N ALA A 180 7.67 -11.44 39.02
CA ALA A 180 7.87 -11.25 37.56
C ALA A 180 6.74 -11.84 36.74
N VAL A 181 6.22 -13.03 37.08
CA VAL A 181 5.06 -13.64 36.42
C VAL A 181 3.81 -12.79 36.63
N ASN A 182 3.54 -12.35 37.84
CA ASN A 182 2.37 -11.53 38.12
C ASN A 182 2.41 -10.20 37.34
N GLU A 183 3.59 -9.57 37.28
CA GLU A 183 3.79 -8.35 36.48
C GLU A 183 3.60 -8.60 34.97
N ALA A 184 4.16 -9.68 34.44
CA ALA A 184 3.96 -10.04 33.05
C ALA A 184 2.48 -10.27 32.70
N LEU A 185 1.75 -10.99 33.56
CA LEU A 185 0.31 -11.20 33.37
C LEU A 185 -0.49 -9.89 33.47
N ARG A 186 -0.05 -8.95 34.31
CA ARG A 186 -0.64 -7.60 34.37
C ARG A 186 -0.46 -6.88 33.03
N GLN A 187 0.77 -6.87 32.49
CA GLN A 187 1.07 -6.25 31.20
C GLN A 187 0.28 -6.89 30.04
N VAL A 188 0.17 -8.22 30.01
CA VAL A 188 -0.68 -8.90 29.00
C VAL A 188 -2.13 -8.43 29.08
N ARG A 189 -2.70 -8.28 30.29
CA ARG A 189 -4.07 -7.77 30.45
C ARG A 189 -4.22 -6.33 29.96
N GLU A 190 -3.21 -5.48 30.19
CA GLU A 190 -3.21 -4.10 29.73
C GLU A 190 -3.24 -3.97 28.20
N LEU A 191 -2.68 -4.94 27.46
CA LEU A 191 -2.78 -4.96 26.01
C LEU A 191 -4.24 -5.03 25.51
N GLY A 192 -5.15 -5.59 26.31
CA GLY A 192 -6.58 -5.62 26.04
C GLY A 192 -7.27 -4.26 26.12
N SER A 193 -6.69 -3.31 26.86
CA SER A 193 -7.18 -1.93 26.97
C SER A 193 -6.37 -0.93 26.16
N THR A 194 -5.14 -1.28 25.77
CA THR A 194 -4.27 -0.43 24.95
C THR A 194 -4.82 -0.31 23.54
N LYS A 195 -5.35 0.86 23.20
CA LYS A 195 -5.93 1.14 21.88
C LYS A 195 -4.85 1.19 20.79
N LEU A 196 -5.18 0.77 19.58
CA LEU A 196 -4.27 0.86 18.44
C LEU A 196 -3.85 2.32 18.18
N SER A 197 -4.78 3.27 18.28
CA SER A 197 -4.50 4.69 18.13
C SER A 197 -3.47 5.21 19.17
N THR A 198 -3.56 4.73 20.41
CA THR A 198 -2.61 5.04 21.46
C THR A 198 -1.24 4.42 21.18
N ALA A 199 -1.22 3.15 20.79
CA ALA A 199 0.01 2.43 20.46
C ALA A 199 0.80 3.11 19.32
N VAL A 200 0.12 3.67 18.31
CA VAL A 200 0.75 4.42 17.21
C VAL A 200 1.19 5.81 17.67
N SER A 201 0.31 6.56 18.34
CA SER A 201 0.57 7.98 18.66
C SER A 201 1.53 8.19 19.83
N GLN A 202 1.80 7.17 20.63
CA GLN A 202 2.76 7.18 21.73
C GLN A 202 4.07 6.44 21.41
N ASP A 203 4.23 5.91 20.20
CA ASP A 203 5.50 5.29 19.81
C ASP A 203 6.60 6.35 19.74
N PRO A 204 7.72 6.18 20.47
CA PRO A 204 8.79 7.19 20.55
C PRO A 204 9.42 7.52 19.19
N ILE A 205 9.54 6.53 18.31
CA ILE A 205 10.10 6.71 16.96
C ILE A 205 9.15 7.54 16.11
N HIS A 206 7.84 7.28 16.21
CA HIS A 206 6.83 8.04 15.46
C HIS A 206 6.81 9.52 15.89
N ILE A 207 6.90 9.77 17.20
CA ILE A 207 6.94 11.13 17.78
C ILE A 207 8.21 11.85 17.29
N SER A 208 9.37 11.22 17.44
CA SER A 208 10.67 11.81 17.07
C SER A 208 10.81 12.03 15.55
N ALA A 209 10.19 11.17 14.73
CA ALA A 209 10.13 11.35 13.27
C ALA A 209 9.16 12.47 12.83
N GLY A 210 8.43 13.09 13.76
CA GLY A 210 7.50 14.18 13.47
C GLY A 210 6.23 13.75 12.74
N MET A 211 5.70 12.55 13.04
CA MET A 211 4.46 12.07 12.44
C MET A 211 3.24 12.86 12.92
N ASN A 212 2.31 13.09 12.00
CA ASN A 212 0.97 13.60 12.33
C ASN A 212 0.03 12.41 12.63
N PHE A 213 -0.73 12.51 13.72
CA PHE A 213 -1.62 11.43 14.20
C PHE A 213 -3.11 11.78 14.10
N SER A 214 -3.49 12.78 13.31
CA SER A 214 -4.89 13.24 13.22
C SER A 214 -5.82 12.14 12.68
N ASN A 215 -5.43 11.42 11.63
CA ASN A 215 -6.23 10.32 11.09
C ASN A 215 -6.32 9.14 12.07
N VAL A 216 -5.19 8.73 12.65
CA VAL A 216 -5.14 7.64 13.65
C VAL A 216 -6.02 7.98 14.85
N ARG A 217 -5.95 9.22 15.36
CA ARG A 217 -6.75 9.66 16.52
C ARG A 217 -8.23 9.79 16.20
N SER A 218 -8.61 10.12 14.97
CA SER A 218 -10.02 10.25 14.53
C SER A 218 -10.62 8.96 14.02
N SER A 219 -9.82 7.94 13.68
CA SER A 219 -10.30 6.67 13.17
C SER A 219 -11.09 5.90 14.24
N ALA A 220 -12.40 5.72 14.00
CA ALA A 220 -13.25 4.93 14.89
C ALA A 220 -12.77 3.48 15.02
N ARG A 221 -12.19 2.92 13.96
CA ARG A 221 -11.62 1.57 13.95
C ARG A 221 -10.39 1.47 14.83
N MET A 222 -9.47 2.44 14.74
CA MET A 222 -8.27 2.49 15.59
C MET A 222 -8.62 2.73 17.06
N GLN A 223 -9.66 3.52 17.34
CA GLN A 223 -10.18 3.75 18.68
C GLN A 223 -10.95 2.54 19.23
N GLY A 224 -11.64 1.81 18.37
CA GLY A 224 -12.45 0.65 18.73
C GLY A 224 -11.66 -0.63 18.96
N GLN A 225 -10.40 -0.71 18.52
CA GLN A 225 -9.57 -1.90 18.63
C GLN A 225 -8.39 -1.71 19.58
N SER A 226 -8.04 -2.79 20.29
CA SER A 226 -6.87 -2.87 21.16
C SER A 226 -5.73 -3.63 20.48
N VAL A 227 -4.52 -3.49 21.01
CA VAL A 227 -3.32 -4.23 20.57
C VAL A 227 -3.57 -5.74 20.58
N LEU A 228 -4.22 -6.24 21.65
CA LEU A 228 -4.79 -7.59 21.67
C LEU A 228 -6.28 -7.51 22.05
N PRO A 229 -7.14 -8.36 21.48
CA PRO A 229 -8.53 -8.49 21.94
C PRO A 229 -8.59 -8.95 23.39
N ALA A 230 -9.47 -8.33 24.19
CA ALA A 230 -9.57 -8.57 25.63
C ALA A 230 -9.79 -10.06 26.00
N GLN A 231 -10.52 -10.83 25.16
CA GLN A 231 -10.73 -12.25 25.37
C GLN A 231 -9.43 -13.09 25.34
N PHE A 232 -8.38 -12.61 24.69
CA PHE A 232 -7.07 -13.27 24.63
C PHE A 232 -6.08 -12.79 25.68
N THR A 233 -6.45 -11.80 26.48
CA THR A 233 -5.61 -11.27 27.57
C THR A 233 -5.97 -11.89 28.94
N GLN A 234 -6.99 -12.75 28.99
CA GLN A 234 -7.37 -13.53 30.18
C GLN A 234 -6.46 -14.77 30.32
N VAL A 235 -5.18 -14.51 30.63
CA VAL A 235 -4.15 -15.55 30.75
C VAL A 235 -3.87 -15.90 32.20
N SER A 236 -3.54 -17.16 32.45
CA SER A 236 -3.22 -17.71 33.76
C SER A 236 -1.73 -17.96 33.95
N LYS A 237 -1.29 -18.16 35.20
CA LYS A 237 0.12 -18.51 35.51
C LYS A 237 0.57 -19.79 34.82
N GLN A 238 -0.33 -20.76 34.61
CA GLN A 238 -0.02 -22.04 33.97
C GLN A 238 0.37 -21.89 32.48
N GLN A 239 -0.05 -20.80 31.83
CA GLN A 239 0.30 -20.48 30.44
C GLN A 239 1.62 -19.72 30.33
N ALA A 240 2.19 -19.29 31.44
CA ALA A 240 3.42 -18.56 31.47
C ALA A 240 4.62 -19.51 31.57
N GLN A 241 5.54 -19.37 30.62
CA GLN A 241 6.84 -20.02 30.64
C GLN A 241 7.88 -19.01 31.12
N VAL A 242 8.66 -19.36 32.15
CA VAL A 242 9.65 -18.47 32.72
C VAL A 242 11.05 -18.97 32.37
N GLU A 243 11.86 -18.07 31.86
CA GLU A 243 13.28 -18.29 31.56
C GLU A 243 14.08 -17.22 32.31
N ARG A 244 15.02 -17.67 33.16
CA ARG A 244 15.96 -16.76 33.81
C ARG A 244 17.20 -16.62 32.94
N ARG A 245 17.59 -15.39 32.65
CA ARG A 245 18.84 -15.02 31.99
C ARG A 245 19.76 -14.32 33.01
N ALA A 246 20.99 -14.06 32.57
CA ALA A 246 21.99 -13.47 33.48
C ALA A 246 21.61 -12.07 34.00
N ASP A 247 20.83 -11.32 33.23
CA ASP A 247 20.51 -9.92 33.45
C ASP A 247 19.00 -9.66 33.60
N ARG A 248 18.16 -10.67 33.36
CA ARG A 248 16.70 -10.48 33.26
C ARG A 248 15.89 -11.75 33.50
N THR A 249 14.63 -11.55 33.87
CA THR A 249 13.61 -12.57 33.84
C THR A 249 12.79 -12.41 32.56
N VAL A 250 12.60 -13.50 31.82
CA VAL A 250 11.80 -13.57 30.59
C VAL A 250 10.56 -14.40 30.86
N VAL A 251 9.40 -13.82 30.68
CA VAL A 251 8.11 -14.50 30.82
C VAL A 251 7.44 -14.55 29.43
N LYS A 252 7.23 -15.76 28.91
CA LYS A 252 6.56 -16.00 27.64
C LYS A 252 5.15 -16.53 27.89
N VAL A 253 4.17 -15.89 27.29
CA VAL A 253 2.76 -16.30 27.36
C VAL A 253 2.29 -16.63 25.96
N LYS A 254 1.96 -17.91 25.72
CA LYS A 254 1.39 -18.35 24.47
C LYS A 254 -0.08 -17.99 24.43
N LEU A 255 -0.51 -17.26 23.41
CA LEU A 255 -1.93 -16.96 23.17
C LEU A 255 -2.63 -18.21 22.62
N PRO A 256 -3.95 -18.34 22.85
CA PRO A 256 -4.72 -19.41 22.26
C PRO A 256 -4.64 -19.41 20.72
N PRO A 257 -4.68 -20.57 20.04
CA PRO A 257 -4.68 -20.62 18.56
C PRO A 257 -5.80 -19.81 17.92
N ALA A 258 -6.93 -19.64 18.63
CA ALA A 258 -8.04 -18.80 18.21
C ALA A 258 -7.66 -17.32 18.03
N ALA A 259 -6.54 -16.84 18.61
CA ALA A 259 -6.12 -15.45 18.48
C ALA A 259 -5.71 -15.12 17.04
N GLY A 260 -4.97 -16.01 16.38
CA GLY A 260 -4.60 -15.85 14.96
C GLY A 260 -5.82 -15.90 14.04
N ASN A 261 -6.72 -16.86 14.28
CA ASN A 261 -7.96 -16.99 13.51
C ASN A 261 -8.89 -15.79 13.73
N ASP A 262 -8.97 -15.24 14.94
CA ASP A 262 -9.77 -14.03 15.22
C ASP A 262 -9.24 -12.82 14.43
N ARG A 263 -7.92 -12.61 14.40
CA ARG A 263 -7.32 -11.51 13.62
C ARG A 263 -7.62 -11.66 12.13
N ALA A 264 -7.45 -12.88 11.58
CA ALA A 264 -7.80 -13.16 10.19
C ALA A 264 -9.29 -12.92 9.92
N SER A 265 -10.19 -13.43 10.78
CA SER A 265 -11.63 -13.24 10.66
C SER A 265 -12.07 -11.78 10.71
N ARG A 266 -11.39 -10.93 11.49
CA ARG A 266 -11.66 -9.48 11.54
C ARG A 266 -11.26 -8.76 10.26
N MET A 267 -10.24 -9.25 9.55
CA MET A 267 -9.80 -8.65 8.28
C MET A 267 -10.60 -9.17 7.09
N LEU A 268 -11.25 -10.32 7.20
CA LEU A 268 -12.00 -10.94 6.13
C LEU A 268 -13.09 -10.05 5.51
N PRO A 269 -13.92 -9.30 6.28
CA PRO A 269 -14.91 -8.39 5.70
C PRO A 269 -14.28 -7.29 4.82
N LEU A 270 -13.13 -6.73 5.23
CA LEU A 270 -12.39 -5.74 4.45
C LEU A 270 -11.81 -6.37 3.18
N ALA A 271 -11.16 -7.53 3.32
CA ALA A 271 -10.61 -8.26 2.19
C ALA A 271 -11.70 -8.61 1.16
N LYS A 272 -12.89 -9.07 1.60
CA LYS A 272 -14.03 -9.34 0.71
C LYS A 272 -14.51 -8.08 0.00
N ALA A 273 -14.68 -6.98 0.72
CA ALA A 273 -15.20 -5.73 0.17
C ALA A 273 -14.26 -5.15 -0.90
N TYR A 274 -12.98 -5.03 -0.60
CA TYR A 274 -12.01 -4.43 -1.52
C TYR A 274 -11.59 -5.37 -2.65
N ALA A 275 -11.50 -6.68 -2.39
CA ALA A 275 -11.25 -7.66 -3.45
C ALA A 275 -12.37 -7.66 -4.50
N ALA A 276 -13.64 -7.57 -4.08
CA ALA A 276 -14.78 -7.49 -4.99
C ALA A 276 -14.70 -6.24 -5.89
N GLN A 277 -14.34 -5.07 -5.33
CA GLN A 277 -14.15 -3.82 -6.09
C GLN A 277 -12.99 -3.91 -7.08
N ALA A 278 -11.93 -4.63 -6.71
CA ALA A 278 -10.71 -4.76 -7.50
C ALA A 278 -10.73 -5.93 -8.51
N GLY A 279 -11.77 -6.78 -8.49
CA GLY A 279 -11.83 -7.99 -9.30
C GLY A 279 -10.77 -9.03 -8.93
N LEU A 280 -10.47 -9.13 -7.62
CA LEU A 280 -9.46 -10.04 -7.07
C LEU A 280 -10.09 -11.07 -6.14
N SER A 281 -9.36 -12.17 -5.86
CA SER A 281 -9.77 -13.14 -4.85
C SER A 281 -9.58 -12.57 -3.43
N PRO A 282 -10.59 -12.63 -2.55
CA PRO A 282 -10.42 -12.27 -1.14
C PRO A 282 -9.34 -13.11 -0.45
N ALA A 283 -9.19 -14.38 -0.81
CA ALA A 283 -8.14 -15.26 -0.29
C ALA A 283 -6.74 -14.76 -0.64
N LEU A 284 -6.56 -14.16 -1.83
CA LEU A 284 -5.30 -13.53 -2.20
C LEU A 284 -4.99 -12.31 -1.33
N VAL A 285 -5.98 -11.42 -1.11
CA VAL A 285 -5.81 -10.25 -0.23
C VAL A 285 -5.46 -10.70 1.19
N MET A 286 -6.14 -11.70 1.72
CA MET A 286 -5.82 -12.31 3.04
C MET A 286 -4.41 -12.88 3.08
N ALA A 287 -3.97 -13.57 2.02
CA ALA A 287 -2.63 -14.14 1.93
C ALA A 287 -1.53 -13.05 1.91
N ILE A 288 -1.77 -11.94 1.24
CA ILE A 288 -0.86 -10.77 1.25
C ILE A 288 -0.79 -10.17 2.66
N ILE A 289 -1.93 -9.84 3.30
CA ILE A 289 -1.95 -9.31 4.66
C ILE A 289 -1.19 -10.22 5.63
N HIS A 290 -1.45 -11.52 5.58
CA HIS A 290 -0.74 -12.49 6.42
C HIS A 290 0.77 -12.53 6.14
N THR A 291 1.17 -12.37 4.88
CA THR A 291 2.59 -12.44 4.50
C THR A 291 3.34 -11.15 4.85
N GLU A 292 2.68 -10.01 4.75
CA GLU A 292 3.27 -8.71 5.05
C GLU A 292 3.36 -8.41 6.54
N SER A 293 2.36 -8.82 7.32
CA SER A 293 2.27 -8.36 8.72
C SER A 293 1.82 -9.41 9.73
N SER A 294 1.45 -10.62 9.32
CA SER A 294 0.75 -11.57 10.19
C SER A 294 -0.48 -10.95 10.88
N PHE A 295 -1.19 -10.10 10.15
CA PHE A 295 -2.34 -9.31 10.64
C PHE A 295 -1.99 -8.32 11.76
N ASN A 296 -0.74 -7.89 11.86
CA ASN A 296 -0.33 -6.81 12.75
C ASN A 296 -0.71 -5.45 12.15
N PRO A 297 -1.69 -4.72 12.70
CA PRO A 297 -2.06 -3.39 12.18
C PRO A 297 -1.02 -2.32 12.50
N LEU A 298 -0.09 -2.61 13.44
CA LEU A 298 0.99 -1.73 13.88
C LEU A 298 2.30 -2.05 13.16
N ALA A 299 2.26 -2.88 12.11
CA ALA A 299 3.43 -3.32 11.36
C ALA A 299 4.16 -2.15 10.71
N ARG A 300 5.48 -2.20 10.80
CA ARG A 300 6.40 -1.25 10.15
C ARG A 300 7.67 -1.93 9.69
N SER A 301 8.39 -1.32 8.76
CA SER A 301 9.70 -1.80 8.31
C SER A 301 10.76 -0.70 8.43
N PRO A 302 12.07 -1.06 8.47
CA PRO A 302 13.17 -0.09 8.52
C PRO A 302 13.19 0.89 7.33
N ILE A 303 12.81 0.41 6.14
CA ILE A 303 12.45 1.29 5.01
C ILE A 303 10.96 1.50 5.12
N PRO A 304 10.47 2.72 5.42
CA PRO A 304 9.11 2.95 5.89
C PRO A 304 8.04 2.37 4.97
N ALA A 305 7.54 1.19 5.34
CA ALA A 305 6.31 0.60 4.87
C ALA A 305 5.42 0.36 6.08
N PHE A 306 4.12 0.60 5.96
CA PHE A 306 3.23 0.71 7.10
C PHE A 306 1.99 -0.17 6.98
N GLY A 307 1.54 -0.68 8.14
CA GLY A 307 0.26 -1.32 8.34
C GLY A 307 0.16 -2.73 7.77
N LEU A 308 -1.06 -3.21 7.68
CA LEU A 308 -1.41 -4.61 7.35
C LEU A 308 -0.81 -5.13 6.05
N MET A 309 -0.76 -4.30 5.00
CA MET A 309 -0.28 -4.66 3.67
C MET A 309 1.05 -4.00 3.31
N GLN A 310 1.75 -3.38 4.29
CA GLN A 310 3.09 -2.83 4.16
C GLN A 310 3.28 -1.93 2.93
N ILE A 311 2.46 -0.88 2.83
CA ILE A 311 2.53 0.06 1.71
C ILE A 311 3.69 1.04 1.90
N VAL A 312 4.54 1.14 0.88
CA VAL A 312 5.61 2.15 0.79
C VAL A 312 5.05 3.41 0.12
N PRO A 313 5.05 4.57 0.80
CA PRO A 313 4.44 5.80 0.28
C PRO A 313 4.95 6.27 -1.08
N THR A 314 6.24 6.15 -1.36
CA THR A 314 6.89 6.69 -2.59
C THR A 314 6.77 5.81 -3.82
N SER A 315 6.45 4.53 -3.65
CA SER A 315 6.28 3.60 -4.77
C SER A 315 4.82 3.24 -4.95
N ALA A 316 4.34 2.23 -4.23
CA ALA A 316 2.95 1.80 -4.27
C ALA A 316 1.97 2.97 -3.97
N GLY A 317 2.29 3.82 -2.97
CA GLY A 317 1.45 4.94 -2.58
C GLY A 317 1.15 5.93 -3.72
N ARG A 318 2.14 6.22 -4.57
CA ARG A 318 1.95 7.09 -5.74
C ARG A 318 1.06 6.47 -6.81
N ASP A 319 1.27 5.21 -7.12
CA ASP A 319 0.42 4.50 -8.09
C ASP A 319 -1.03 4.43 -7.61
N ILE A 320 -1.21 4.20 -6.30
CA ILE A 320 -2.52 4.15 -5.65
C ILE A 320 -3.21 5.51 -5.74
N THR A 321 -2.54 6.60 -5.39
CA THR A 321 -3.15 7.94 -5.41
C THR A 321 -3.42 8.42 -6.83
N GLU A 322 -2.56 8.11 -7.79
CA GLU A 322 -2.82 8.35 -9.21
C GLU A 322 -4.09 7.62 -9.67
N TYR A 323 -4.28 6.38 -9.25
CA TYR A 323 -5.48 5.61 -9.58
C TYR A 323 -6.74 6.17 -8.90
N MET A 324 -6.65 6.56 -7.63
CA MET A 324 -7.81 7.05 -6.85
C MET A 324 -8.20 8.48 -7.20
N HIS A 325 -7.23 9.35 -7.47
CA HIS A 325 -7.42 10.79 -7.53
C HIS A 325 -6.97 11.43 -8.84
N GLY A 326 -6.33 10.66 -9.74
CA GLY A 326 -5.80 11.14 -11.02
C GLY A 326 -4.46 11.88 -10.90
N GLU A 327 -3.88 11.93 -9.71
CA GLU A 327 -2.58 12.58 -9.46
C GLU A 327 -1.75 11.80 -8.44
N GLN A 328 -0.42 11.83 -8.60
CA GLN A 328 0.50 11.17 -7.70
C GLN A 328 0.72 12.00 -6.44
N GLN A 329 0.36 11.47 -5.29
CA GLN A 329 0.61 12.05 -3.98
C GLN A 329 1.25 11.02 -3.05
N LEU A 330 1.88 11.47 -1.95
CA LEU A 330 2.37 10.59 -0.91
C LEU A 330 1.24 10.25 0.06
N LEU A 331 1.02 8.97 0.28
CA LEU A 331 0.19 8.53 1.40
C LEU A 331 0.97 8.74 2.70
N SER A 332 0.36 9.39 3.67
CA SER A 332 0.99 9.58 4.99
C SER A 332 1.03 8.25 5.76
N ALA A 333 2.01 8.11 6.65
CA ALA A 333 2.09 6.96 7.54
C ALA A 333 0.84 6.87 8.45
N ASP A 334 0.32 8.01 8.88
CA ASP A 334 -0.92 8.14 9.66
C ASP A 334 -2.13 7.54 8.90
N TYR A 335 -2.26 7.82 7.59
CA TYR A 335 -3.27 7.19 6.73
C TYR A 335 -3.06 5.67 6.66
N LEU A 336 -1.81 5.23 6.52
CA LEU A 336 -1.48 3.82 6.31
C LEU A 336 -1.54 2.96 7.58
N TYR A 337 -1.63 3.54 8.77
CA TYR A 337 -1.90 2.79 9.99
C TYR A 337 -3.39 2.51 10.21
N ASP A 338 -4.32 3.19 9.50
CA ASP A 338 -5.73 2.80 9.54
C ASP A 338 -5.96 1.50 8.77
N PRO A 339 -6.47 0.43 9.42
CA PRO A 339 -6.63 -0.89 8.79
C PRO A 339 -7.49 -0.88 7.54
N ASP A 340 -8.54 -0.05 7.51
CA ASP A 340 -9.46 0.05 6.38
C ASP A 340 -8.78 0.70 5.17
N GLN A 341 -8.15 1.86 5.39
CA GLN A 341 -7.41 2.59 4.37
C GLN A 341 -6.22 1.80 3.86
N ASN A 342 -5.52 1.08 4.73
CA ASN A 342 -4.38 0.26 4.35
C ASN A 342 -4.77 -0.94 3.48
N VAL A 343 -5.82 -1.67 3.84
CA VAL A 343 -6.31 -2.81 3.04
C VAL A 343 -6.86 -2.34 1.70
N GLN A 344 -7.57 -1.20 1.66
CA GLN A 344 -7.99 -0.56 0.41
C GLN A 344 -6.78 -0.25 -0.48
N ALA A 345 -5.81 0.48 0.06
CA ALA A 345 -4.60 0.88 -0.66
C ALA A 345 -3.82 -0.34 -1.21
N GLY A 346 -3.56 -1.34 -0.38
CA GLY A 346 -2.84 -2.54 -0.80
C GLY A 346 -3.57 -3.36 -1.85
N THR A 347 -4.91 -3.44 -1.75
CA THR A 347 -5.74 -4.13 -2.74
C THR A 347 -5.73 -3.38 -4.08
N ILE A 348 -5.80 -2.05 -4.07
CA ILE A 348 -5.64 -1.22 -5.29
C ILE A 348 -4.28 -1.46 -5.91
N TYR A 349 -3.19 -1.47 -5.14
CA TYR A 349 -1.86 -1.71 -5.69
C TYR A 349 -1.75 -3.09 -6.35
N LEU A 350 -2.28 -4.13 -5.71
CA LEU A 350 -2.33 -5.48 -6.28
C LEU A 350 -3.16 -5.52 -7.58
N HIS A 351 -4.30 -4.80 -7.62
CA HIS A 351 -5.10 -4.61 -8.82
C HIS A 351 -4.30 -3.95 -9.95
N LEU A 352 -3.56 -2.89 -9.64
CA LEU A 352 -2.72 -2.20 -10.62
C LEU A 352 -1.62 -3.13 -11.19
N LEU A 353 -0.96 -3.90 -10.33
CA LEU A 353 0.03 -4.87 -10.77
C LEU A 353 -0.58 -5.91 -11.71
N ASN A 354 -1.75 -6.46 -11.37
CA ASN A 354 -2.41 -7.48 -12.17
C ASN A 354 -3.04 -6.92 -13.46
N ASN A 355 -3.73 -5.78 -13.39
CA ASN A 355 -4.63 -5.30 -14.45
C ASN A 355 -4.11 -4.07 -15.22
N ARG A 356 -3.01 -3.43 -14.78
CA ARG A 356 -2.34 -2.34 -15.50
C ARG A 356 -0.93 -2.76 -15.94
N TYR A 357 -0.07 -3.23 -15.01
CA TYR A 357 1.32 -3.56 -15.31
C TYR A 357 1.48 -4.84 -16.13
N PHE A 358 0.79 -5.91 -15.74
CA PHE A 358 0.86 -7.21 -16.42
C PHE A 358 -0.40 -7.56 -17.22
N LYS A 359 -1.24 -6.58 -17.58
CA LYS A 359 -2.53 -6.76 -18.28
C LYS A 359 -2.43 -7.59 -19.57
N ASP A 360 -1.32 -7.47 -20.27
CA ASP A 360 -1.10 -8.11 -21.57
C ASP A 360 -0.54 -9.54 -21.46
N VAL A 361 -0.32 -10.04 -20.24
CA VAL A 361 -0.05 -11.46 -19.97
C VAL A 361 -1.36 -12.22 -20.03
N ARG A 362 -1.48 -13.14 -21.01
CA ARG A 362 -2.75 -13.80 -21.37
C ARG A 362 -3.23 -14.78 -20.32
N ASP A 363 -2.33 -15.65 -19.86
CA ASP A 363 -2.63 -16.62 -18.83
C ASP A 363 -2.79 -15.95 -17.47
N THR A 364 -3.94 -16.16 -16.84
CA THR A 364 -4.32 -15.48 -15.58
C THR A 364 -3.49 -15.91 -14.40
N GLU A 365 -3.09 -17.18 -14.33
CA GLU A 365 -2.26 -17.69 -13.26
C GLU A 365 -0.82 -17.18 -13.35
N SER A 366 -0.25 -17.16 -14.59
CA SER A 366 1.05 -16.54 -14.87
C SER A 366 1.05 -15.07 -14.45
N ARG A 367 0.00 -14.34 -14.84
CA ARG A 367 -0.17 -12.92 -14.49
C ARG A 367 -0.24 -12.73 -12.98
N LEU A 368 -0.92 -13.60 -12.26
CA LEU A 368 -1.02 -13.56 -10.81
C LEU A 368 0.35 -13.78 -10.14
N TYR A 369 1.15 -14.76 -10.58
CA TYR A 369 2.49 -14.98 -10.04
C TYR A 369 3.41 -13.76 -10.26
N LEU A 370 3.33 -13.13 -11.44
CA LEU A 370 4.06 -11.89 -11.71
C LEU A 370 3.62 -10.75 -10.79
N ALA A 371 2.31 -10.58 -10.59
CA ALA A 371 1.76 -9.54 -9.72
C ALA A 371 2.15 -9.77 -8.24
N ILE A 372 2.07 -11.00 -7.74
CA ILE A 372 2.50 -11.34 -6.37
C ILE A 372 3.99 -11.04 -6.17
N ALA A 373 4.85 -11.48 -7.08
CA ALA A 373 6.28 -11.19 -6.99
C ALA A 373 6.56 -9.67 -7.07
N ALA A 374 5.85 -8.96 -7.94
CA ALA A 374 6.00 -7.51 -8.12
C ALA A 374 5.50 -6.70 -6.93
N TYR A 375 4.54 -7.20 -6.18
CA TYR A 375 4.08 -6.56 -4.94
C TYR A 375 5.24 -6.37 -3.95
N ASN A 376 6.08 -7.40 -3.81
CA ASN A 376 7.23 -7.36 -2.90
C ASN A 376 8.44 -6.62 -3.47
N THR A 377 8.78 -6.87 -4.77
CA THR A 377 10.07 -6.38 -5.33
C THR A 377 9.93 -5.33 -6.43
N GLY A 378 8.70 -5.02 -6.82
CA GLY A 378 8.40 -4.11 -7.93
C GLY A 378 8.43 -4.78 -9.32
N PRO A 379 7.67 -4.21 -10.29
CA PRO A 379 7.50 -4.81 -11.62
C PRO A 379 8.80 -4.84 -12.45
N GLY A 380 9.73 -3.92 -12.21
CA GLY A 380 11.02 -3.89 -12.91
C GLY A 380 11.90 -5.11 -12.60
N ASN A 381 12.02 -5.49 -11.32
CA ASN A 381 12.78 -6.68 -10.91
C ASN A 381 12.14 -7.96 -11.42
N VAL A 382 10.81 -8.02 -11.45
CA VAL A 382 10.08 -9.15 -12.06
C VAL A 382 10.34 -9.24 -13.55
N SER A 383 10.32 -8.11 -14.28
CA SER A 383 10.64 -8.07 -15.71
C SER A 383 12.06 -8.55 -15.98
N LYS A 384 13.02 -8.15 -15.14
CA LYS A 384 14.40 -8.62 -15.22
C LYS A 384 14.50 -10.12 -14.95
N ALA A 385 13.79 -10.65 -13.96
CA ALA A 385 13.78 -12.08 -13.65
C ALA A 385 13.19 -12.93 -14.81
N ILE A 386 12.16 -12.43 -15.49
CA ILE A 386 11.48 -13.14 -16.57
C ILE A 386 12.23 -13.01 -17.90
N ALA A 387 12.71 -11.81 -18.26
CA ALA A 387 13.19 -11.50 -19.61
C ALA A 387 14.61 -10.94 -19.67
N ASN A 388 15.31 -10.85 -18.53
CA ASN A 388 16.59 -10.16 -18.41
C ASN A 388 16.54 -8.70 -18.94
N SER A 389 15.38 -8.05 -18.80
CA SER A 389 15.10 -6.69 -19.26
C SER A 389 14.22 -5.97 -18.25
N ASN A 390 14.41 -4.68 -18.05
CA ASN A 390 13.54 -3.86 -17.19
C ASN A 390 12.24 -3.45 -17.89
N LYS A 391 12.06 -3.80 -19.19
CA LYS A 391 10.87 -3.44 -19.96
C LYS A 391 9.76 -4.47 -19.76
N LEU A 392 8.61 -4.02 -19.32
CA LEU A 392 7.41 -4.86 -19.12
C LEU A 392 6.98 -5.60 -20.41
N ALA A 393 7.09 -4.93 -21.57
CA ALA A 393 6.77 -5.53 -22.85
C ALA A 393 7.63 -6.78 -23.17
N ASP A 394 8.89 -6.80 -22.76
CA ASP A 394 9.77 -7.97 -22.93
C ASP A 394 9.34 -9.11 -22.00
N ALA A 395 9.06 -8.79 -20.74
CA ALA A 395 8.54 -9.76 -19.78
C ALA A 395 7.21 -10.38 -20.25
N THR A 396 6.29 -9.55 -20.74
CA THR A 396 5.01 -9.99 -21.31
C THR A 396 5.21 -10.93 -22.49
N ARG A 397 6.12 -10.57 -23.43
CA ARG A 397 6.41 -11.40 -24.61
C ARG A 397 6.95 -12.77 -24.21
N VAL A 398 7.84 -12.82 -23.23
CA VAL A 398 8.40 -14.08 -22.71
C VAL A 398 7.32 -14.86 -21.97
N ALA A 399 6.57 -14.22 -21.07
CA ALA A 399 5.53 -14.86 -20.26
C ALA A 399 4.45 -15.52 -21.14
N ASN A 400 4.03 -14.86 -22.24
CA ASN A 400 3.01 -15.37 -23.16
C ASN A 400 3.44 -16.61 -23.98
N ARG A 401 4.70 -17.05 -23.84
CA ARG A 401 5.25 -18.27 -24.46
C ARG A 401 5.51 -19.38 -23.46
N MET A 402 5.15 -19.16 -22.20
CA MET A 402 5.44 -20.06 -21.10
C MET A 402 4.13 -20.48 -20.41
N THR A 403 4.12 -21.67 -19.79
CA THR A 403 3.04 -22.08 -18.89
C THR A 403 3.19 -21.40 -17.53
N ALA A 404 2.10 -21.34 -16.77
CA ALA A 404 2.13 -20.78 -15.39
C ALA A 404 3.20 -21.45 -14.54
N ARG A 405 3.35 -22.77 -14.63
CA ARG A 405 4.40 -23.51 -13.92
C ARG A 405 5.80 -23.05 -14.33
N GLN A 406 6.07 -22.88 -15.60
CA GLN A 406 7.36 -22.39 -16.10
C GLN A 406 7.64 -20.95 -15.63
N ILE A 407 6.62 -20.09 -15.56
CA ILE A 407 6.74 -18.74 -15.01
C ILE A 407 7.10 -18.79 -13.54
N TYR A 408 6.40 -19.59 -12.75
CA TYR A 408 6.70 -19.79 -11.34
C TYR A 408 8.15 -20.25 -11.12
N ASP A 409 8.56 -21.31 -11.81
CA ASP A 409 9.91 -21.88 -11.70
C ASP A 409 10.99 -20.86 -12.12
N ARG A 410 10.72 -20.07 -13.16
CA ARG A 410 11.62 -19.02 -13.63
C ARG A 410 11.74 -17.87 -12.63
N LEU A 411 10.64 -17.45 -12.00
CA LEU A 411 10.67 -16.49 -10.90
C LEU A 411 11.49 -17.02 -9.73
N MET A 412 11.24 -18.27 -9.33
CA MET A 412 11.99 -18.92 -8.24
C MET A 412 13.48 -19.05 -8.53
N ALA A 413 13.88 -19.23 -9.79
CA ALA A 413 15.27 -19.29 -10.20
C ALA A 413 15.93 -17.88 -10.20
N ASN A 414 15.28 -16.89 -10.82
CA ASN A 414 15.92 -15.65 -11.26
C ASN A 414 15.61 -14.41 -10.40
N LEU A 415 14.62 -14.45 -9.49
CA LEU A 415 14.40 -13.32 -8.58
C LEU A 415 15.65 -13.04 -7.74
N PRO A 416 16.06 -11.76 -7.61
CA PRO A 416 17.37 -11.41 -7.04
C PRO A 416 17.47 -11.70 -5.55
N ALA A 417 16.36 -11.57 -4.81
CA ALA A 417 16.34 -11.73 -3.36
C ALA A 417 15.65 -13.04 -2.94
N THR A 418 16.26 -13.78 -2.02
CA THR A 418 15.65 -14.95 -1.38
C THR A 418 14.35 -14.59 -0.67
N GLU A 419 14.27 -13.37 -0.12
CA GLU A 419 13.04 -12.83 0.50
C GLU A 419 11.87 -12.86 -0.49
N THR A 420 12.04 -12.35 -1.71
CA THR A 420 10.99 -12.32 -2.73
C THR A 420 10.57 -13.72 -3.19
N LYS A 421 11.53 -14.65 -3.29
CA LYS A 421 11.24 -16.07 -3.59
C LYS A 421 10.39 -16.70 -2.48
N ASN A 422 10.76 -16.46 -1.24
CA ASN A 422 9.99 -16.93 -0.08
C ASN A 422 8.61 -16.24 0.00
N TYR A 423 8.55 -14.96 -0.37
CA TYR A 423 7.30 -14.21 -0.45
C TYR A 423 6.32 -14.85 -1.43
N LEU A 424 6.75 -15.08 -2.66
CA LEU A 424 5.91 -15.73 -3.69
C LEU A 424 5.40 -17.09 -3.19
N ARG A 425 6.28 -17.92 -2.61
CA ARG A 425 5.90 -19.24 -2.06
C ARG A 425 4.89 -19.10 -0.91
N LYS A 426 5.13 -18.18 0.03
CA LYS A 426 4.23 -17.95 1.18
C LYS A 426 2.85 -17.47 0.72
N VAL A 427 2.79 -16.48 -0.18
CA VAL A 427 1.51 -15.94 -0.65
C VAL A 427 0.70 -16.99 -1.39
N THR A 428 1.30 -17.74 -2.30
CA THR A 428 0.58 -18.79 -3.06
C THR A 428 0.08 -19.92 -2.14
N SER A 429 0.87 -20.35 -1.15
CA SER A 429 0.45 -21.36 -0.16
C SER A 429 -0.66 -20.83 0.75
N ARG A 430 -0.54 -19.58 1.24
CA ARG A 430 -1.54 -18.93 2.10
C ARG A 430 -2.84 -18.63 1.37
N GLN A 431 -2.77 -18.28 0.08
CA GLN A 431 -3.97 -18.10 -0.73
C GLN A 431 -4.79 -19.39 -0.78
N LYS A 432 -4.15 -20.53 -1.03
CA LYS A 432 -4.82 -21.83 -1.03
C LYS A 432 -5.42 -22.14 0.36
N TYR A 433 -4.65 -21.92 1.43
CA TYR A 433 -5.15 -22.08 2.80
C TYR A 433 -6.42 -21.26 3.07
N TYR A 434 -6.43 -19.96 2.69
CA TYR A 434 -7.60 -19.10 2.90
C TYR A 434 -8.79 -19.43 2.00
N GLN A 435 -8.56 -20.00 0.82
CA GLN A 435 -9.62 -20.53 -0.01
C GLN A 435 -10.35 -21.68 0.67
N GLU A 436 -9.57 -22.60 1.28
CA GLU A 436 -10.10 -23.76 2.00
C GLU A 436 -10.77 -23.35 3.33
N GLU A 437 -10.06 -22.56 4.16
CA GLU A 437 -10.50 -22.19 5.53
C GLU A 437 -11.78 -21.36 5.55
N PHE A 438 -11.93 -20.40 4.62
CA PHE A 438 -13.08 -19.48 4.58
C PHE A 438 -14.06 -19.76 3.43
N ASN A 439 -13.87 -20.84 2.69
CA ASN A 439 -14.68 -21.22 1.52
C ASN A 439 -14.82 -20.03 0.52
N LEU A 440 -13.68 -19.49 0.06
CA LEU A 440 -13.56 -18.27 -0.77
C LEU A 440 -13.27 -18.59 -2.24
#